data_144071f0f01b09f3ecc78772e6362441
#
_entry.id   144071f0f01b09f3ecc78772e6362441
#
_cell.length_a   1.000
_cell.length_b   1.000
_cell.length_c   1.000
_cell.angle_alpha   90.00
_cell.angle_beta   90.00
_cell.angle_gamma   90.00
#
_symmetry.space_group_name_H-M   'P 1'
#
loop_
_entity.id
_entity.type
_entity.pdbx_description
1 polymer ?
#
loop_
_entity_poly.entity_id
_entity_poly.type
_entity_poly.pdbx_seq_one_letter_code
_entity_poly.pdbx_strand_id
1 'polypeptide(L)'
;MERRRFLYSALAAASLAAIPAARSSAAATTTARREGSAPMTPSQRQNPMSCNGMVTSPHYLASQAGLDILRRGGTAIDAAVATAATLAVVYPQMCTLGGDNFWLIYDARTGKMKGLNASGRAGEKASIDFYRSRGLSKVPARGYLAANTVPGVVSGWDEAWKYSRSALGSQLSFASLLDTARELAERGFPVSTSLAYWSGVDTDPTDQEFRDLQRYPGFAATYLRDGKPYGLGEVMRLPELAATLALLADKGADEFYKGSIAAAIAADLEENGGLLTVRDFARHTADWVEPLSVPYRDCRAWNLPPNTQGMASLEILNILNNFDLSQIREGSADYYHLIIEATKEAFLDRDTYLSDPAFVDIPLERLLSDGHGKRQAARIRMDRAATNLAPLDPKGDTIWLGVVDGQGNAVSLIQSIYHDFGSGIVPRGTGVLLQNRGSFFSLDPAHVNRLEPGKRTFHTLNPAMLTRNGKPFLVYGTMGGEGQPQTQAAIATRVLDYGMTPQE
;
A
#
# COMPACT_ATOMS: atom_id res chain seq x y z
N MET A 1 29.57 -17.96 -12.54
CA MET A 1 28.97 -16.63 -12.27
C MET A 1 27.73 -16.73 -11.37
N GLU A 2 27.74 -17.58 -10.33
CA GLU A 2 26.54 -17.85 -9.50
C GLU A 2 26.76 -17.64 -8.00
N ARG A 3 27.61 -16.70 -7.59
CA ARG A 3 27.95 -16.49 -6.17
C ARG A 3 27.69 -15.08 -5.62
N ARG A 4 26.99 -14.19 -6.34
CA ARG A 4 26.80 -12.80 -5.87
C ARG A 4 25.37 -12.40 -5.52
N ARG A 5 24.37 -13.28 -5.64
CA ARG A 5 22.96 -12.97 -5.32
C ARG A 5 22.52 -13.23 -3.86
N PHE A 6 23.43 -13.58 -2.96
CA PHE A 6 23.10 -13.96 -1.58
C PHE A 6 23.56 -12.98 -0.50
N LEU A 7 23.97 -11.76 -0.84
CA LEU A 7 24.70 -10.88 0.09
C LEU A 7 23.93 -9.62 0.58
N TYR A 8 22.65 -9.46 0.26
CA TYR A 8 21.89 -8.31 0.76
C TYR A 8 20.88 -8.63 1.88
N SER A 9 20.86 -9.87 2.38
CA SER A 9 19.98 -10.26 3.50
C SER A 9 20.75 -10.66 4.79
N ALA A 10 22.05 -10.46 4.86
CA ALA A 10 22.85 -10.95 5.97
C ALA A 10 23.99 -9.98 6.34
N LEU A 11 23.66 -8.83 6.90
CA LEU A 11 24.64 -7.97 7.58
C LEU A 11 24.08 -7.47 8.90
N ALA A 12 23.91 -8.43 9.83
CA ALA A 12 23.84 -8.20 11.25
C ALA A 12 24.11 -9.50 12.03
N ALA A 13 25.29 -10.09 11.85
CA ALA A 13 25.80 -11.10 12.77
C ALA A 13 27.30 -11.28 12.53
N ALA A 14 28.14 -10.73 13.34
CA ALA A 14 29.38 -11.34 13.86
C ALA A 14 30.22 -10.33 14.62
N SER A 15 30.15 -10.37 15.92
CA SER A 15 31.33 -10.23 16.80
C SER A 15 31.04 -10.97 18.10
N LEU A 16 31.41 -12.25 18.10
CA LEU A 16 31.55 -13.04 19.32
C LEU A 16 32.93 -12.74 19.92
N ALA A 17 32.91 -12.01 21.03
CA ALA A 17 34.03 -12.03 21.97
C ALA A 17 33.56 -12.74 23.25
N ALA A 18 34.28 -13.79 23.62
CA ALA A 18 34.01 -14.62 24.77
C ALA A 18 34.16 -13.84 26.08
N ILE A 19 33.17 -13.93 26.97
CA ILE A 19 33.27 -13.54 28.39
C ILE A 19 32.74 -14.70 29.25
N PRO A 20 33.41 -15.02 30.39
CA PRO A 20 33.18 -16.24 31.15
C PRO A 20 31.90 -16.20 31.99
N ALA A 21 31.36 -17.41 32.21
CA ALA A 21 30.14 -17.64 32.96
C ALA A 21 30.27 -17.20 34.42
N ALA A 22 29.39 -16.30 34.86
CA ALA A 22 29.07 -16.09 36.26
C ALA A 22 27.63 -16.54 36.52
N ARG A 23 27.46 -17.54 37.37
CA ARG A 23 26.18 -17.97 37.92
C ARG A 23 25.58 -16.84 38.76
N SER A 24 24.33 -16.44 38.49
CA SER A 24 23.55 -15.75 39.49
C SER A 24 22.08 -16.19 39.45
N SER A 25 21.58 -16.39 40.64
CA SER A 25 20.29 -16.92 41.04
C SER A 25 19.10 -16.12 40.50
N ALA A 26 18.05 -16.85 40.10
CA ALA A 26 16.74 -16.29 39.80
C ALA A 26 16.13 -15.65 41.07
N ALA A 27 15.84 -14.36 40.99
CA ALA A 27 14.87 -13.68 41.83
C ALA A 27 13.80 -13.05 40.97
N ALA A 28 12.57 -13.46 41.18
CA ALA A 28 11.38 -12.85 40.60
C ALA A 28 11.36 -11.37 40.97
N THR A 29 11.38 -10.50 39.96
CA THR A 29 11.20 -9.05 40.18
C THR A 29 9.93 -8.59 39.45
N THR A 30 8.90 -8.31 40.24
CA THR A 30 7.80 -7.46 39.92
C THR A 30 8.29 -6.19 39.21
N THR A 31 7.74 -5.90 38.03
CA THR A 31 7.99 -4.67 37.29
C THR A 31 7.42 -3.47 38.06
N ALA A 32 8.22 -2.89 38.95
CA ALA A 32 8.02 -1.53 39.42
C ALA A 32 8.40 -0.59 38.26
N ARG A 33 7.44 0.23 37.82
CA ARG A 33 7.72 1.39 36.94
C ARG A 33 8.85 2.19 37.58
N ARG A 34 9.99 2.24 36.89
CA ARG A 34 11.07 3.18 37.24
C ARG A 34 10.60 4.59 36.90
N GLU A 35 10.18 5.34 37.91
CA GLU A 35 10.19 6.79 37.86
C GLU A 35 11.63 7.27 37.96
N GLY A 36 12.12 7.80 36.87
CA GLY A 36 13.46 8.37 36.76
C GLY A 36 13.90 8.31 35.32
N SER A 37 13.86 9.43 34.59
CA SER A 37 14.34 9.53 33.24
C SER A 37 15.83 9.16 33.18
N ALA A 38 16.12 7.93 32.75
CA ALA A 38 17.46 7.61 32.28
C ALA A 38 17.81 8.60 31.14
N PRO A 39 19.02 9.16 31.10
CA PRO A 39 19.43 10.02 30.00
C PRO A 39 19.24 9.24 28.69
N MET A 40 18.43 9.81 27.77
CA MET A 40 18.19 9.20 26.48
C MET A 40 19.50 9.08 25.72
N THR A 41 19.82 7.90 25.25
CA THR A 41 20.95 7.76 24.32
C THR A 41 20.61 8.47 23.00
N PRO A 42 21.59 9.02 22.27
CA PRO A 42 21.35 9.70 21.01
C PRO A 42 20.64 8.86 19.95
N SER A 43 20.62 7.55 20.11
CA SER A 43 19.92 6.58 19.24
C SER A 43 18.46 6.33 19.61
N GLN A 44 17.99 6.78 20.78
CA GLN A 44 16.59 6.62 21.17
C GLN A 44 15.72 7.64 20.45
N ARG A 45 14.97 7.19 19.46
CA ARG A 45 13.97 8.01 18.79
C ARG A 45 12.81 8.27 19.76
N GLN A 46 12.37 9.53 19.83
CA GLN A 46 11.19 9.87 20.60
C GLN A 46 9.94 9.33 19.91
N ASN A 47 9.00 8.79 20.70
CA ASN A 47 7.65 8.55 20.22
C ASN A 47 6.96 9.91 19.97
N PRO A 48 6.60 10.26 18.74
CA PRO A 48 5.83 11.46 18.48
C PRO A 48 4.43 11.31 19.10
N MET A 49 3.97 12.35 19.81
CA MET A 49 2.66 12.40 20.44
C MET A 49 1.95 13.68 20.06
N SER A 50 0.62 13.64 19.93
CA SER A 50 -0.22 14.78 19.63
C SER A 50 -1.55 14.69 20.36
N CYS A 51 -2.11 15.84 20.77
CA CYS A 51 -3.45 15.94 21.36
C CYS A 51 -4.54 16.24 20.32
N ASN A 52 -4.18 16.75 19.15
CA ASN A 52 -5.13 17.32 18.18
C ASN A 52 -5.18 16.57 16.85
N GLY A 53 -4.53 15.42 16.77
CA GLY A 53 -4.47 14.61 15.57
C GLY A 53 -3.03 14.34 15.09
N MET A 54 -2.90 13.38 14.18
CA MET A 54 -1.61 12.92 13.67
C MET A 54 -1.74 12.49 12.22
N VAL A 55 -0.70 12.77 11.46
CA VAL A 55 -0.51 12.26 10.09
C VAL A 55 0.82 11.54 10.00
N THR A 56 0.81 10.32 9.49
CA THR A 56 2.03 9.58 9.17
C THR A 56 2.03 9.15 7.71
N SER A 57 3.16 9.31 7.04
CA SER A 57 3.36 8.91 5.65
C SER A 57 4.84 8.71 5.36
N PRO A 58 5.23 8.08 4.23
CA PRO A 58 6.63 7.84 3.91
C PRO A 58 7.41 9.09 3.51
N HIS A 59 6.75 10.26 3.36
CA HIS A 59 7.43 11.51 2.95
C HIS A 59 6.98 12.70 3.80
N TYR A 60 7.94 13.43 4.37
CA TYR A 60 7.67 14.52 5.30
C TYR A 60 6.83 15.67 4.71
N LEU A 61 7.03 16.04 3.41
CA LEU A 61 6.23 17.07 2.75
C LEU A 61 4.74 16.66 2.67
N ALA A 62 4.47 15.38 2.46
CA ALA A 62 3.10 14.88 2.43
C ALA A 62 2.47 14.86 3.82
N SER A 63 3.22 14.46 4.85
CA SER A 63 2.75 14.54 6.24
C SER A 63 2.48 15.98 6.67
N GLN A 64 3.29 16.95 6.23
CA GLN A 64 3.05 18.37 6.46
C GLN A 64 1.76 18.86 5.79
N ALA A 65 1.52 18.48 4.53
CA ALA A 65 0.28 18.83 3.82
C ALA A 65 -0.97 18.35 4.57
N GLY A 66 -0.97 17.11 5.06
CA GLY A 66 -2.07 16.58 5.86
C GLY A 66 -2.23 17.30 7.20
N LEU A 67 -1.14 17.60 7.90
CA LEU A 67 -1.18 18.36 9.15
C LEU A 67 -1.73 19.78 8.97
N ASP A 68 -1.41 20.43 7.85
CA ASP A 68 -1.94 21.77 7.54
C ASP A 68 -3.46 21.73 7.29
N ILE A 69 -3.95 20.67 6.65
CA ILE A 69 -5.40 20.44 6.51
C ILE A 69 -6.06 20.24 7.88
N LEU A 70 -5.49 19.45 8.79
CA LEU A 70 -6.03 19.30 10.15
C LEU A 70 -6.03 20.63 10.91
N ARG A 71 -4.99 21.45 10.80
CA ARG A 71 -4.92 22.79 11.41
C ARG A 71 -5.98 23.75 10.87
N ARG A 72 -6.35 23.60 9.60
CA ARG A 72 -7.43 24.37 8.94
C ARG A 72 -8.83 23.87 9.30
N GLY A 73 -8.95 22.89 10.21
CA GLY A 73 -10.22 22.31 10.64
C GLY A 73 -10.77 21.21 9.72
N GLY A 74 -9.92 20.65 8.84
CA GLY A 74 -10.26 19.48 8.03
C GLY A 74 -10.34 18.21 8.87
N THR A 75 -11.07 17.22 8.37
CA THR A 75 -11.22 15.89 8.96
C THR A 75 -10.01 15.00 8.66
N ALA A 76 -9.97 13.83 9.30
CA ALA A 76 -8.97 12.80 8.98
C ALA A 76 -8.98 12.39 7.49
N ILE A 77 -10.16 12.40 6.86
CA ILE A 77 -10.30 12.10 5.42
C ILE A 77 -9.71 13.21 4.56
N ASP A 78 -10.02 14.47 4.88
CA ASP A 78 -9.50 15.62 4.13
C ASP A 78 -7.96 15.63 4.18
N ALA A 79 -7.40 15.41 5.36
CA ALA A 79 -5.97 15.31 5.55
C ALA A 79 -5.35 14.12 4.81
N ALA A 80 -6.05 12.97 4.77
CA ALA A 80 -5.59 11.80 4.01
C ALA A 80 -5.57 12.06 2.50
N VAL A 81 -6.58 12.75 1.94
CA VAL A 81 -6.60 13.16 0.52
C VAL A 81 -5.41 14.07 0.21
N ALA A 82 -5.19 15.11 1.02
CA ALA A 82 -4.09 16.05 0.79
C ALA A 82 -2.71 15.37 0.90
N THR A 83 -2.56 14.46 1.87
CA THR A 83 -1.34 13.66 2.03
C THR A 83 -1.11 12.75 0.82
N ALA A 84 -2.15 12.03 0.37
CA ALA A 84 -2.08 11.11 -0.78
C ALA A 84 -1.80 11.85 -2.10
N ALA A 85 -2.44 13.01 -2.31
CA ALA A 85 -2.20 13.86 -3.47
C ALA A 85 -0.75 14.40 -3.49
N THR A 86 -0.25 14.82 -2.33
CA THR A 86 1.14 15.28 -2.21
C THR A 86 2.13 14.15 -2.45
N LEU A 87 1.87 12.93 -1.93
CA LEU A 87 2.69 11.74 -2.22
C LEU A 87 2.74 11.40 -3.71
N ALA A 88 1.63 11.56 -4.42
CA ALA A 88 1.59 11.32 -5.87
C ALA A 88 2.50 12.28 -6.67
N VAL A 89 2.95 13.38 -6.05
CA VAL A 89 3.92 14.34 -6.62
C VAL A 89 5.34 14.04 -6.13
N VAL A 90 5.54 13.95 -4.80
CA VAL A 90 6.89 13.90 -4.21
C VAL A 90 7.45 12.49 -4.05
N TYR A 91 6.63 11.47 -4.32
CA TYR A 91 6.97 10.05 -4.18
C TYR A 91 6.48 9.23 -5.38
N PRO A 92 6.71 9.71 -6.63
CA PRO A 92 6.07 9.21 -7.84
C PRO A 92 6.52 7.81 -8.22
N GLN A 93 7.67 7.34 -7.74
CA GLN A 93 8.14 5.98 -7.96
C GLN A 93 7.21 4.92 -7.34
N MET A 94 6.43 5.27 -6.29
CA MET A 94 5.58 4.34 -5.54
C MET A 94 4.09 4.54 -5.77
N CYS A 95 3.65 5.77 -6.01
CA CYS A 95 2.24 6.10 -6.17
C CYS A 95 2.05 7.36 -7.02
N THR A 96 1.03 7.37 -7.86
CA THR A 96 0.64 8.52 -8.70
C THR A 96 -0.88 8.57 -8.86
N LEU A 97 -1.39 9.57 -9.58
CA LEU A 97 -2.81 9.64 -9.98
C LEU A 97 -3.20 8.45 -10.87
N GLY A 98 -2.23 7.86 -11.56
CA GLY A 98 -2.42 6.72 -12.46
C GLY A 98 -2.48 5.36 -11.77
N GLY A 99 -2.61 5.31 -10.46
CA GLY A 99 -2.69 4.10 -9.64
C GLY A 99 -4.06 3.81 -9.04
N ASP A 100 -4.06 2.95 -8.03
CA ASP A 100 -5.23 2.55 -7.24
C ASP A 100 -5.05 2.90 -5.77
N ASN A 101 -6.16 3.05 -5.03
CA ASN A 101 -6.12 3.16 -3.58
C ASN A 101 -7.28 2.43 -2.88
N PHE A 102 -7.06 2.16 -1.59
CA PHE A 102 -8.01 1.52 -0.70
C PHE A 102 -8.00 2.22 0.65
N TRP A 103 -9.18 2.35 1.24
CA TRP A 103 -9.40 3.10 2.46
C TRP A 103 -10.11 2.27 3.51
N LEU A 104 -9.63 2.34 4.72
CA LEU A 104 -10.35 1.91 5.92
C LEU A 104 -10.57 3.14 6.79
N ILE A 105 -11.84 3.48 7.05
CA ILE A 105 -12.24 4.73 7.67
C ILE A 105 -13.06 4.41 8.91
N TYR A 106 -12.64 4.93 10.06
CA TYR A 106 -13.43 4.91 11.28
C TYR A 106 -14.12 6.27 11.46
N ASP A 107 -15.45 6.25 11.50
CA ASP A 107 -16.30 7.41 11.81
C ASP A 107 -16.55 7.45 13.32
N ALA A 108 -15.90 8.36 14.03
CA ALA A 108 -16.00 8.48 15.49
C ALA A 108 -17.40 8.86 15.98
N ARG A 109 -18.18 9.57 15.15
CA ARG A 109 -19.54 9.99 15.47
C ARG A 109 -20.52 8.80 15.52
N THR A 110 -20.32 7.82 14.65
CA THR A 110 -21.19 6.62 14.55
C THR A 110 -20.58 5.39 15.19
N GLY A 111 -19.29 5.40 15.48
CA GLY A 111 -18.53 4.23 15.93
C GLY A 111 -18.37 3.15 14.84
N LYS A 112 -18.62 3.48 13.57
CA LYS A 112 -18.61 2.51 12.46
C LYS A 112 -17.32 2.55 11.67
N MET A 113 -16.90 1.36 11.24
CA MET A 113 -15.83 1.17 10.25
C MET A 113 -16.44 1.14 8.86
N LYS A 114 -15.80 1.80 7.89
CA LYS A 114 -16.18 1.80 6.47
C LYS A 114 -14.98 1.46 5.61
N GLY A 115 -15.24 0.78 4.50
CA GLY A 115 -14.23 0.47 3.49
C GLY A 115 -14.55 1.17 2.17
N LEU A 116 -13.50 1.60 1.45
CA LEU A 116 -13.65 2.10 0.09
C LEU A 116 -12.60 1.41 -0.79
N ASN A 117 -13.07 0.79 -1.87
CA ASN A 117 -12.27 0.14 -2.89
C ASN A 117 -12.27 1.00 -4.15
N ALA A 118 -11.15 1.66 -4.39
CA ALA A 118 -10.95 2.45 -5.60
C ALA A 118 -9.89 1.79 -6.50
N SER A 119 -10.02 0.49 -6.75
CA SER A 119 -9.20 -0.22 -7.73
C SER A 119 -9.89 -0.28 -9.09
N GLY A 120 -9.07 -0.19 -10.13
CA GLY A 120 -9.54 -0.20 -11.50
C GLY A 120 -9.84 -1.58 -12.05
N ARG A 121 -10.73 -1.60 -13.05
CA ARG A 121 -11.07 -2.79 -13.81
C ARG A 121 -10.26 -2.87 -15.10
N ALA A 122 -10.00 -4.08 -15.57
CA ALA A 122 -9.42 -4.32 -16.89
C ALA A 122 -10.27 -3.69 -18.00
N GLY A 123 -9.64 -3.07 -18.99
CA GLY A 123 -10.32 -2.48 -20.13
C GLY A 123 -11.06 -3.54 -20.98
N GLU A 124 -12.10 -3.11 -21.72
CA GLU A 124 -12.90 -4.00 -22.56
C GLU A 124 -12.06 -4.75 -23.63
N LYS A 125 -10.95 -4.16 -24.08
CA LYS A 125 -10.05 -4.78 -25.06
C LYS A 125 -9.05 -5.75 -24.44
N ALA A 126 -8.92 -5.82 -23.11
CA ALA A 126 -7.96 -6.66 -22.41
C ALA A 126 -8.52 -8.09 -22.25
N SER A 127 -8.03 -9.03 -23.04
CA SER A 127 -8.44 -10.43 -22.99
C SER A 127 -7.24 -11.37 -23.09
N ILE A 128 -7.40 -12.60 -22.64
CA ILE A 128 -6.39 -13.66 -22.76
C ILE A 128 -5.98 -13.84 -24.23
N ASP A 129 -6.95 -13.90 -25.14
CA ASP A 129 -6.70 -14.09 -26.58
C ASP A 129 -5.91 -12.94 -27.17
N PHE A 130 -6.15 -11.69 -26.74
CA PHE A 130 -5.37 -10.53 -27.18
C PHE A 130 -3.87 -10.71 -26.89
N TYR A 131 -3.52 -11.11 -25.67
CA TYR A 131 -2.11 -11.29 -25.28
C TYR A 131 -1.50 -12.54 -25.93
N ARG A 132 -2.22 -13.67 -25.93
CA ARG A 132 -1.74 -14.93 -26.53
C ARG A 132 -1.52 -14.84 -28.04
N SER A 133 -2.38 -14.13 -28.77
CA SER A 133 -2.21 -13.91 -30.21
C SER A 133 -0.94 -13.12 -30.56
N ARG A 134 -0.36 -12.43 -29.58
CA ARG A 134 0.92 -11.70 -29.69
C ARG A 134 2.12 -12.51 -29.16
N GLY A 135 1.94 -13.81 -28.90
CA GLY A 135 2.97 -14.68 -28.37
C GLY A 135 3.33 -14.47 -26.91
N LEU A 136 2.49 -13.74 -26.16
CA LEU A 136 2.75 -13.45 -24.74
C LEU A 136 2.15 -14.55 -23.86
N SER A 137 2.98 -15.10 -22.95
CA SER A 137 2.57 -16.09 -21.95
C SER A 137 2.08 -15.46 -20.64
N LYS A 138 2.36 -14.17 -20.42
CA LYS A 138 1.93 -13.37 -19.28
C LYS A 138 1.68 -11.92 -19.70
N VAL A 139 0.90 -11.19 -18.91
CA VAL A 139 0.77 -9.73 -19.08
C VAL A 139 2.13 -9.09 -18.79
N PRO A 140 2.65 -8.21 -19.67
CA PRO A 140 3.93 -7.53 -19.43
C PRO A 140 3.89 -6.67 -18.16
N ALA A 141 5.03 -6.53 -17.49
CA ALA A 141 5.15 -5.65 -16.33
C ALA A 141 5.38 -4.18 -16.71
N ARG A 142 5.86 -3.89 -17.92
CA ARG A 142 6.18 -2.53 -18.40
C ARG A 142 5.56 -2.26 -19.77
N GLY A 143 5.35 -1.00 -20.05
CA GLY A 143 4.87 -0.52 -21.36
C GLY A 143 3.35 -0.43 -21.47
N TYR A 144 2.90 -0.10 -22.68
CA TYR A 144 1.49 0.19 -22.98
C TYR A 144 0.54 -0.99 -22.71
N LEU A 145 1.02 -2.22 -22.85
CA LEU A 145 0.23 -3.43 -22.58
C LEU A 145 0.15 -3.77 -21.08
N ALA A 146 1.01 -3.18 -20.25
CA ALA A 146 0.94 -3.29 -18.80
C ALA A 146 -0.10 -2.33 -18.19
N ALA A 147 -0.35 -1.19 -18.84
CA ALA A 147 -1.33 -0.19 -18.42
C ALA A 147 -2.74 -0.58 -18.91
N ASN A 148 -3.26 -1.70 -18.41
CA ASN A 148 -4.50 -2.32 -18.90
C ASN A 148 -5.66 -2.27 -17.90
N THR A 149 -5.49 -1.63 -16.73
CA THR A 149 -6.54 -1.36 -15.74
C THR A 149 -6.74 0.14 -15.58
N VAL A 150 -7.99 0.57 -15.42
CA VAL A 150 -8.32 1.99 -15.23
C VAL A 150 -7.75 2.48 -13.90
N PRO A 151 -7.05 3.63 -13.85
CA PRO A 151 -6.59 4.19 -12.58
C PRO A 151 -7.75 4.59 -11.66
N GLY A 152 -7.71 4.17 -10.40
CA GLY A 152 -8.79 4.41 -9.45
C GLY A 152 -8.52 5.52 -8.41
N VAL A 153 -7.28 6.02 -8.30
CA VAL A 153 -6.86 6.94 -7.24
C VAL A 153 -7.75 8.15 -7.09
N VAL A 154 -8.03 8.86 -8.18
CA VAL A 154 -8.81 10.12 -8.15
C VAL A 154 -10.26 9.88 -7.72
N SER A 155 -10.87 8.76 -8.12
CA SER A 155 -12.23 8.40 -7.69
C SER A 155 -12.28 8.08 -6.19
N GLY A 156 -11.23 7.44 -5.65
CA GLY A 156 -11.13 7.18 -4.21
C GLY A 156 -11.01 8.47 -3.39
N TRP A 157 -10.22 9.43 -3.86
CA TRP A 157 -10.14 10.74 -3.20
C TRP A 157 -11.47 11.48 -3.20
N ASP A 158 -12.16 11.48 -4.33
CA ASP A 158 -13.44 12.19 -4.50
C ASP A 158 -14.56 11.57 -3.65
N GLU A 159 -14.71 10.23 -3.69
CA GLU A 159 -15.72 9.53 -2.89
C GLU A 159 -15.46 9.66 -1.38
N ALA A 160 -14.20 9.58 -0.94
CA ALA A 160 -13.83 9.81 0.45
C ALA A 160 -14.12 11.26 0.86
N TRP A 161 -13.76 12.25 0.03
CA TRP A 161 -14.05 13.67 0.28
C TRP A 161 -15.57 13.96 0.35
N LYS A 162 -16.38 13.39 -0.56
CA LYS A 162 -17.84 13.50 -0.51
C LYS A 162 -18.40 12.96 0.81
N TYR A 163 -17.87 11.83 1.28
CA TYR A 163 -18.23 11.28 2.59
C TYR A 163 -17.79 12.21 3.74
N SER A 164 -16.58 12.76 3.69
CA SER A 164 -16.10 13.74 4.66
C SER A 164 -17.05 14.94 4.78
N ARG A 165 -17.51 15.48 3.66
CA ARG A 165 -18.46 16.59 3.65
C ARG A 165 -19.82 16.22 4.18
N SER A 166 -20.39 15.13 3.70
CA SER A 166 -21.77 14.74 4.00
C SER A 166 -21.96 14.15 5.40
N ALA A 167 -20.97 13.38 5.88
CA ALA A 167 -21.07 12.64 7.14
C ALA A 167 -20.25 13.28 8.27
N LEU A 168 -19.04 13.79 8.01
CA LEU A 168 -18.16 14.34 9.02
C LEU A 168 -18.20 15.88 9.09
N GLY A 169 -18.94 16.53 8.21
CA GLY A 169 -19.19 17.97 8.25
C GLY A 169 -18.02 18.83 7.74
N SER A 170 -17.11 18.29 6.94
CA SER A 170 -16.03 19.05 6.35
C SER A 170 -16.54 20.24 5.54
N GLN A 171 -15.86 21.39 5.69
CA GLN A 171 -16.14 22.60 4.92
C GLN A 171 -15.09 22.86 3.83
N LEU A 172 -14.02 22.05 3.76
CA LEU A 172 -12.96 22.24 2.81
C LEU A 172 -13.37 21.77 1.41
N SER A 173 -13.03 22.55 0.38
CA SER A 173 -13.28 22.16 -1.01
C SER A 173 -12.27 21.11 -1.47
N PHE A 174 -12.66 20.28 -2.45
CA PHE A 174 -11.74 19.31 -3.06
C PHE A 174 -10.48 20.01 -3.61
N ALA A 175 -10.66 21.17 -4.26
CA ALA A 175 -9.56 21.99 -4.75
C ALA A 175 -8.53 22.30 -3.67
N SER A 176 -9.00 22.72 -2.48
CA SER A 176 -8.10 23.10 -1.38
C SER A 176 -7.29 21.94 -0.80
N LEU A 177 -7.73 20.71 -1.00
CA LEU A 177 -6.98 19.51 -0.61
C LEU A 177 -5.84 19.20 -1.60
N LEU A 178 -5.91 19.72 -2.82
CA LEU A 178 -4.90 19.54 -3.87
C LEU A 178 -3.86 20.67 -3.92
N ASP A 179 -4.04 21.77 -3.16
CA ASP A 179 -3.20 22.97 -3.25
C ASP A 179 -1.72 22.69 -3.07
N THR A 180 -1.32 21.97 -2.00
CA THR A 180 0.09 21.67 -1.73
C THR A 180 0.69 20.76 -2.80
N ALA A 181 -0.06 19.76 -3.26
CA ALA A 181 0.39 18.88 -4.33
C ALA A 181 0.64 19.67 -5.62
N ARG A 182 -0.29 20.54 -6.00
CA ARG A 182 -0.19 21.39 -7.17
C ARG A 182 1.01 22.36 -7.06
N GLU A 183 1.17 23.04 -5.92
CA GLU A 183 2.29 23.95 -5.68
C GLU A 183 3.65 23.25 -5.81
N LEU A 184 3.80 22.07 -5.21
CA LEU A 184 5.05 21.30 -5.29
C LEU A 184 5.32 20.78 -6.71
N ALA A 185 4.29 20.36 -7.44
CA ALA A 185 4.44 19.95 -8.84
C ALA A 185 4.89 21.13 -9.74
N GLU A 186 4.32 22.32 -9.53
CA GLU A 186 4.61 23.53 -10.31
C GLU A 186 5.97 24.16 -9.96
N ARG A 187 6.18 24.42 -8.66
CA ARG A 187 7.39 25.14 -8.20
C ARG A 187 8.59 24.24 -8.01
N GLY A 188 8.33 22.94 -7.79
CA GLY A 188 9.33 21.90 -7.58
C GLY A 188 9.50 21.51 -6.12
N PHE A 189 10.06 20.31 -5.95
CA PHE A 189 10.37 19.71 -4.66
C PHE A 189 11.75 19.06 -4.68
N PRO A 190 12.43 18.95 -3.53
CA PRO A 190 13.74 18.29 -3.46
C PRO A 190 13.57 16.77 -3.63
N VAL A 191 14.36 16.18 -4.50
CA VAL A 191 14.42 14.72 -4.71
C VAL A 191 14.88 14.04 -3.43
N SER A 192 14.08 13.11 -2.93
CA SER A 192 14.37 12.34 -1.72
C SER A 192 15.38 11.21 -1.99
N THR A 193 15.98 10.67 -0.92
CA THR A 193 16.86 9.49 -1.01
C THR A 193 16.17 8.31 -1.69
N SER A 194 14.89 8.05 -1.37
CA SER A 194 14.13 6.98 -1.98
C SER A 194 13.91 7.21 -3.48
N LEU A 195 13.52 8.43 -3.88
CA LEU A 195 13.32 8.74 -5.30
C LEU A 195 14.64 8.66 -6.08
N ALA A 196 15.75 9.18 -5.54
CA ALA A 196 17.07 9.09 -6.16
C ALA A 196 17.51 7.63 -6.34
N TYR A 197 17.32 6.81 -5.29
CA TYR A 197 17.65 5.37 -5.33
C TYR A 197 16.87 4.65 -6.44
N TRP A 198 15.56 4.76 -6.47
CA TRP A 198 14.70 4.08 -7.46
C TRP A 198 14.87 4.66 -8.87
N SER A 199 15.29 5.90 -8.99
CA SER A 199 15.65 6.49 -10.28
C SER A 199 17.02 6.03 -10.82
N GLY A 200 17.73 5.17 -10.08
CA GLY A 200 19.01 4.60 -10.54
C GLY A 200 20.23 5.50 -10.34
N VAL A 201 20.13 6.57 -9.52
CA VAL A 201 21.28 7.45 -9.22
C VAL A 201 22.35 6.73 -8.41
N ASP A 202 21.91 5.90 -7.47
CA ASP A 202 22.80 5.15 -6.57
C ASP A 202 22.87 3.66 -6.93
N THR A 203 22.29 3.24 -8.08
CA THR A 203 22.22 1.84 -8.48
C THR A 203 23.35 1.46 -9.42
N ASP A 204 23.62 0.17 -9.49
CA ASP A 204 24.52 -0.43 -10.45
C ASP A 204 24.16 0.02 -11.88
N PRO A 205 25.12 0.57 -12.67
CA PRO A 205 24.90 0.98 -14.06
C PRO A 205 24.42 -0.17 -14.95
N THR A 206 24.34 -1.38 -14.43
CA THR A 206 23.75 -2.56 -15.06
C THR A 206 22.26 -2.74 -14.76
N ASP A 207 21.60 -1.83 -14.00
CA ASP A 207 20.17 -1.93 -13.76
C ASP A 207 19.38 -1.80 -15.08
N GLN A 208 19.01 -2.96 -15.61
CA GLN A 208 18.30 -3.08 -16.87
C GLN A 208 16.86 -2.57 -16.76
N GLU A 209 16.25 -2.68 -15.55
CA GLU A 209 14.85 -2.38 -15.35
C GLU A 209 14.58 -0.86 -15.44
N PHE A 210 15.43 -0.04 -14.85
CA PHE A 210 15.34 1.42 -15.00
C PHE A 210 15.70 1.88 -16.43
N ARG A 211 16.71 1.29 -17.06
CA ARG A 211 17.06 1.58 -18.47
C ARG A 211 15.91 1.29 -19.41
N ASP A 212 15.14 0.25 -19.16
CA ASP A 212 13.97 -0.08 -19.94
C ASP A 212 12.86 0.99 -19.83
N LEU A 213 12.74 1.70 -18.70
CA LEU A 213 11.81 2.80 -18.54
C LEU A 213 12.20 4.04 -19.34
N GLN A 214 13.49 4.33 -19.48
CA GLN A 214 14.01 5.49 -20.22
C GLN A 214 13.62 5.49 -21.71
N ARG A 215 13.32 4.32 -22.28
CA ARG A 215 12.87 4.19 -23.67
C ARG A 215 11.48 4.74 -23.94
N TYR A 216 10.66 4.96 -22.91
CA TYR A 216 9.34 5.55 -23.04
C TYR A 216 9.45 7.07 -23.03
N PRO A 217 9.07 7.78 -24.14
CA PRO A 217 9.30 9.22 -24.27
C PRO A 217 8.64 10.04 -23.16
N GLY A 218 7.40 9.68 -22.76
CA GLY A 218 6.68 10.36 -21.67
C GLY A 218 7.39 10.20 -20.32
N PHE A 219 7.92 9.02 -20.02
CA PHE A 219 8.72 8.79 -18.81
C PHE A 219 9.99 9.64 -18.81
N ALA A 220 10.74 9.59 -19.92
CA ALA A 220 11.99 10.35 -20.04
C ALA A 220 11.76 11.87 -19.92
N ALA A 221 10.72 12.40 -20.55
CA ALA A 221 10.37 13.81 -20.47
C ALA A 221 9.94 14.26 -19.06
N THR A 222 9.32 13.37 -18.28
CA THR A 222 8.77 13.69 -16.95
C THR A 222 9.80 13.51 -15.83
N TYR A 223 10.58 12.41 -15.85
CA TYR A 223 11.41 11.99 -14.72
C TYR A 223 12.92 12.09 -14.96
N LEU A 224 13.35 12.51 -16.14
CA LEU A 224 14.77 12.71 -16.46
C LEU A 224 15.06 14.17 -16.80
N ARG A 225 16.26 14.62 -16.46
CA ARG A 225 16.80 15.89 -16.90
C ARG A 225 18.02 15.63 -17.80
N ASP A 226 17.93 16.08 -19.04
CA ASP A 226 18.97 15.84 -20.06
C ASP A 226 19.30 14.33 -20.22
N GLY A 227 18.24 13.48 -20.15
CA GLY A 227 18.36 12.02 -20.25
C GLY A 227 18.96 11.31 -19.04
N LYS A 228 19.09 12.01 -17.89
CA LYS A 228 19.66 11.48 -16.65
C LYS A 228 18.68 11.61 -15.49
N PRO A 229 18.67 10.64 -14.55
CA PRO A 229 17.94 10.76 -13.31
C PRO A 229 18.35 12.00 -12.50
N TYR A 230 17.43 12.53 -11.72
CA TYR A 230 17.72 13.60 -10.76
C TYR A 230 18.53 13.06 -9.58
N GLY A 231 19.54 13.81 -9.14
CA GLY A 231 20.32 13.54 -7.94
C GLY A 231 19.59 13.91 -6.65
N LEU A 232 20.02 13.31 -5.52
CA LEU A 232 19.51 13.62 -4.19
C LEU A 232 19.56 15.14 -3.91
N GLY A 233 18.45 15.71 -3.48
CA GLY A 233 18.32 17.12 -3.14
C GLY A 233 18.17 18.07 -4.35
N GLU A 234 18.30 17.59 -5.57
CA GLU A 234 17.99 18.40 -6.77
C GLU A 234 16.50 18.72 -6.82
N VAL A 235 16.15 19.84 -7.42
CA VAL A 235 14.76 20.28 -7.53
C VAL A 235 14.14 19.67 -8.79
N MET A 236 13.14 18.81 -8.59
CA MET A 236 12.30 18.24 -9.66
C MET A 236 11.02 19.06 -9.79
N ARG A 237 10.59 19.32 -11.04
CA ARG A 237 9.30 19.95 -11.38
C ARG A 237 8.52 19.04 -12.29
N LEU A 238 7.18 19.01 -12.11
CA LEU A 238 6.25 18.19 -12.88
C LEU A 238 5.14 19.08 -13.48
N PRO A 239 5.45 19.93 -14.46
CA PRO A 239 4.53 20.98 -14.95
C PRO A 239 3.26 20.40 -15.57
N GLU A 240 3.34 19.29 -16.31
CA GLU A 240 2.13 18.63 -16.87
C GLU A 240 1.25 18.06 -15.75
N LEU A 241 1.84 17.47 -14.69
CA LEU A 241 1.08 17.00 -13.55
C LEU A 241 0.45 18.16 -12.76
N ALA A 242 1.15 19.30 -12.64
CA ALA A 242 0.59 20.51 -12.05
C ALA A 242 -0.64 21.00 -12.81
N ALA A 243 -0.60 20.99 -14.14
CA ALA A 243 -1.76 21.33 -15.00
C ALA A 243 -2.91 20.34 -14.81
N THR A 244 -2.63 19.05 -14.75
CA THR A 244 -3.64 18.02 -14.45
C THR A 244 -4.28 18.23 -13.07
N LEU A 245 -3.49 18.51 -12.02
CA LEU A 245 -4.01 18.82 -10.68
C LEU A 245 -4.84 20.12 -10.66
N ALA A 246 -4.46 21.12 -11.45
CA ALA A 246 -5.24 22.36 -11.62
C ALA A 246 -6.60 22.09 -12.27
N LEU A 247 -6.66 21.25 -13.31
CA LEU A 247 -7.92 20.83 -13.93
C LEU A 247 -8.82 20.08 -12.94
N LEU A 248 -8.26 19.17 -12.13
CA LEU A 248 -9.01 18.47 -11.09
C LEU A 248 -9.53 19.43 -10.00
N ALA A 249 -8.73 20.42 -9.62
CA ALA A 249 -9.14 21.44 -8.66
C ALA A 249 -10.30 22.33 -9.19
N ASP A 250 -10.27 22.67 -10.46
CA ASP A 250 -11.28 23.52 -11.11
C ASP A 250 -12.57 22.76 -11.44
N LYS A 251 -12.46 21.55 -12.02
CA LYS A 251 -13.59 20.81 -12.60
C LYS A 251 -14.02 19.57 -11.82
N GLY A 252 -13.26 19.17 -10.80
CA GLY A 252 -13.51 17.96 -10.01
C GLY A 252 -13.04 16.66 -10.66
N ALA A 253 -13.30 15.55 -9.98
CA ALA A 253 -12.81 14.21 -10.37
C ALA A 253 -13.38 13.70 -11.70
N ASP A 254 -14.57 14.17 -12.12
CA ASP A 254 -15.16 13.79 -13.41
C ASP A 254 -14.26 14.18 -14.60
N GLU A 255 -13.41 15.20 -14.47
CA GLU A 255 -12.46 15.56 -15.50
C GLU A 255 -11.42 14.44 -15.77
N PHE A 256 -11.07 13.65 -14.74
CA PHE A 256 -10.16 12.51 -14.89
C PHE A 256 -10.80 11.32 -15.59
N TYR A 257 -12.13 11.13 -15.44
CA TYR A 257 -12.83 9.94 -15.97
C TYR A 257 -13.68 10.21 -17.19
N LYS A 258 -14.19 11.42 -17.37
CA LYS A 258 -15.15 11.80 -18.44
C LYS A 258 -14.72 13.03 -19.22
N GLY A 259 -13.67 13.73 -18.76
CA GLY A 259 -13.20 14.97 -19.35
C GLY A 259 -11.94 14.81 -20.21
N SER A 260 -11.22 15.92 -20.33
CA SER A 260 -10.06 16.05 -21.22
C SER A 260 -8.87 15.17 -20.77
N ILE A 261 -8.73 14.88 -19.46
CA ILE A 261 -7.66 14.01 -18.95
C ILE A 261 -7.87 12.58 -19.45
N ALA A 262 -9.09 12.01 -19.29
CA ALA A 262 -9.41 10.69 -19.83
C ALA A 262 -9.20 10.61 -21.36
N ALA A 263 -9.60 11.65 -22.08
CA ALA A 263 -9.45 11.71 -23.53
C ALA A 263 -7.97 11.69 -23.94
N ALA A 264 -7.12 12.47 -23.26
CA ALA A 264 -5.68 12.52 -23.54
C ALA A 264 -5.00 11.18 -23.24
N ILE A 265 -5.31 10.56 -22.08
CA ILE A 265 -4.75 9.25 -21.70
C ILE A 265 -5.16 8.19 -22.74
N ALA A 266 -6.47 8.11 -23.06
CA ALA A 266 -6.96 7.10 -23.98
C ALA A 266 -6.40 7.26 -25.40
N ALA A 267 -6.26 8.50 -25.88
CA ALA A 267 -5.70 8.78 -27.21
C ALA A 267 -4.23 8.34 -27.31
N ASP A 268 -3.41 8.65 -26.30
CA ASP A 268 -2.00 8.23 -26.29
C ASP A 268 -1.87 6.70 -26.19
N LEU A 269 -2.71 6.04 -25.37
CA LEU A 269 -2.75 4.59 -25.28
C LEU A 269 -3.15 3.95 -26.61
N GLU A 270 -4.19 4.47 -27.27
CA GLU A 270 -4.68 3.94 -28.56
C GLU A 270 -3.62 4.07 -29.68
N GLU A 271 -2.95 5.23 -29.78
CA GLU A 271 -1.86 5.46 -30.73
C GLU A 271 -0.71 4.47 -30.57
N ASN A 272 -0.42 4.04 -29.34
CA ASN A 272 0.69 3.16 -28.99
C ASN A 272 0.26 1.70 -28.72
N GLY A 273 -0.98 1.31 -29.09
CA GLY A 273 -1.45 -0.07 -28.99
C GLY A 273 -1.89 -0.48 -27.57
N GLY A 274 -2.12 0.46 -26.67
CA GLY A 274 -2.69 0.23 -25.35
C GLY A 274 -4.19 -0.19 -25.40
N LEU A 275 -4.74 -0.57 -24.25
CA LEU A 275 -6.03 -1.27 -24.21
C LEU A 275 -7.18 -0.47 -23.57
N LEU A 276 -6.87 0.60 -22.85
CA LEU A 276 -7.89 1.43 -22.20
C LEU A 276 -8.45 2.46 -23.17
N THR A 277 -9.75 2.66 -23.11
CA THR A 277 -10.53 3.62 -23.92
C THR A 277 -11.23 4.64 -23.03
N VAL A 278 -11.66 5.75 -23.59
CA VAL A 278 -12.50 6.74 -22.86
C VAL A 278 -13.75 6.11 -22.24
N ARG A 279 -14.27 5.04 -22.84
CA ARG A 279 -15.42 4.30 -22.31
C ARG A 279 -15.09 3.53 -21.04
N ASP A 280 -13.90 2.95 -20.96
CA ASP A 280 -13.42 2.26 -19.74
C ASP A 280 -13.28 3.25 -18.59
N PHE A 281 -12.70 4.43 -18.85
CA PHE A 281 -12.61 5.50 -17.87
C PHE A 281 -14.00 5.96 -17.41
N ALA A 282 -14.91 6.26 -18.33
CA ALA A 282 -16.25 6.79 -18.01
C ALA A 282 -17.11 5.83 -17.18
N ARG A 283 -16.83 4.52 -17.24
CA ARG A 283 -17.53 3.48 -16.48
C ARG A 283 -16.91 3.21 -15.10
N HIS A 284 -15.74 3.76 -14.83
CA HIS A 284 -15.06 3.49 -13.56
C HIS A 284 -15.82 4.11 -12.39
N THR A 285 -15.90 3.33 -11.29
CA THR A 285 -16.45 3.77 -10.01
C THR A 285 -15.57 3.22 -8.87
N ALA A 286 -15.36 4.02 -7.83
CA ALA A 286 -14.95 3.53 -6.55
C ALA A 286 -16.16 2.97 -5.80
N ASP A 287 -16.00 1.85 -5.10
CA ASP A 287 -17.10 1.14 -4.46
C ASP A 287 -16.94 1.16 -2.94
N TRP A 288 -17.98 1.60 -2.22
CA TRP A 288 -18.07 1.41 -0.77
C TRP A 288 -18.29 -0.06 -0.47
N VAL A 289 -17.52 -0.62 0.46
CA VAL A 289 -17.54 -2.03 0.83
C VAL A 289 -17.63 -2.20 2.35
N GLU A 290 -18.23 -3.30 2.80
CA GLU A 290 -18.25 -3.63 4.23
C GLU A 290 -16.89 -4.23 4.62
N PRO A 291 -16.18 -3.64 5.60
CA PRO A 291 -14.91 -4.15 6.06
C PRO A 291 -15.03 -5.52 6.72
N LEU A 292 -14.02 -6.35 6.50
CA LEU A 292 -13.86 -7.62 7.22
C LEU A 292 -13.22 -7.39 8.59
N SER A 293 -13.53 -8.25 9.55
CA SER A 293 -12.88 -8.20 10.85
C SER A 293 -12.81 -9.55 11.56
N VAL A 294 -11.76 -9.73 12.36
CA VAL A 294 -11.61 -10.86 13.28
C VAL A 294 -11.21 -10.38 14.68
N PRO A 295 -11.53 -11.10 15.75
CA PRO A 295 -10.98 -10.82 17.06
C PRO A 295 -9.48 -11.15 17.07
N TYR A 296 -8.67 -10.34 17.72
CA TYR A 296 -7.28 -10.63 18.01
C TYR A 296 -6.93 -10.08 19.39
N ARG A 297 -6.66 -10.97 20.35
CA ARG A 297 -6.47 -10.65 21.77
C ARG A 297 -7.65 -9.85 22.31
N ASP A 298 -7.40 -8.69 22.93
CA ASP A 298 -8.42 -7.77 23.44
C ASP A 298 -8.89 -6.72 22.42
N CYS A 299 -8.47 -6.89 21.15
CA CYS A 299 -8.79 -6.01 20.03
C CYS A 299 -9.65 -6.72 18.97
N ARG A 300 -10.16 -5.92 18.04
CA ARG A 300 -10.71 -6.38 16.77
C ARG A 300 -9.84 -5.84 15.65
N ALA A 301 -9.34 -6.76 14.81
CA ALA A 301 -8.55 -6.43 13.63
C ALA A 301 -9.48 -6.25 12.43
N TRP A 302 -9.27 -5.19 11.66
CA TRP A 302 -10.05 -4.81 10.50
C TRP A 302 -9.19 -4.75 9.26
N ASN A 303 -9.77 -5.17 8.13
CA ASN A 303 -9.20 -5.04 6.80
C ASN A 303 -10.31 -5.01 5.75
N LEU A 304 -9.97 -4.92 4.46
CA LEU A 304 -10.95 -4.88 3.38
C LEU A 304 -11.23 -6.26 2.77
N PRO A 305 -12.45 -6.43 2.20
CA PRO A 305 -12.80 -7.65 1.47
C PRO A 305 -12.04 -7.75 0.15
N PRO A 306 -12.06 -8.94 -0.52
CA PRO A 306 -11.55 -9.08 -1.89
C PRO A 306 -12.09 -8.00 -2.85
N ASN A 307 -11.34 -7.59 -3.80
CA ASN A 307 -10.15 -8.19 -4.46
C ASN A 307 -8.81 -7.95 -3.73
N THR A 308 -8.79 -7.32 -2.53
CA THR A 308 -7.54 -7.13 -1.77
C THR A 308 -7.17 -8.39 -0.98
N GLN A 309 -5.87 -8.54 -0.68
CA GLN A 309 -5.38 -9.62 0.19
C GLN A 309 -5.64 -9.39 1.70
N GLY A 310 -6.54 -8.48 2.05
CA GLY A 310 -6.90 -8.18 3.43
C GLY A 310 -7.40 -9.39 4.22
N MET A 311 -8.09 -10.33 3.54
CA MET A 311 -8.50 -11.60 4.15
C MET A 311 -7.30 -12.38 4.68
N ALA A 312 -6.19 -12.47 3.93
CA ALA A 312 -5.00 -13.20 4.36
C ALA A 312 -4.36 -12.56 5.61
N SER A 313 -4.33 -11.22 5.70
CA SER A 313 -3.88 -10.52 6.91
C SER A 313 -4.70 -10.92 8.15
N LEU A 314 -6.02 -11.03 7.98
CA LEU A 314 -6.91 -11.43 9.07
C LEU A 314 -6.80 -12.94 9.40
N GLU A 315 -6.62 -13.80 8.41
CA GLU A 315 -6.37 -15.23 8.62
C GLU A 315 -5.09 -15.49 9.41
N ILE A 316 -4.00 -14.78 9.10
CA ILE A 316 -2.76 -14.88 9.89
C ILE A 316 -3.03 -14.59 11.37
N LEU A 317 -3.78 -13.54 11.69
CA LEU A 317 -4.13 -13.21 13.08
C LEU A 317 -5.04 -14.26 13.71
N ASN A 318 -6.01 -14.81 12.96
CA ASN A 318 -6.84 -15.92 13.44
C ASN A 318 -6.01 -17.19 13.78
N ILE A 319 -5.01 -17.49 12.96
CA ILE A 319 -4.08 -18.60 13.23
C ILE A 319 -3.28 -18.31 14.51
N LEU A 320 -2.70 -17.12 14.62
CA LEU A 320 -1.85 -16.70 15.74
C LEU A 320 -2.62 -16.60 17.06
N ASN A 321 -3.95 -16.42 17.04
CA ASN A 321 -4.79 -16.50 18.24
C ASN A 321 -4.70 -17.85 18.98
N ASN A 322 -4.26 -18.90 18.31
CA ASN A 322 -4.13 -20.25 18.90
C ASN A 322 -2.77 -20.50 19.56
N PHE A 323 -1.89 -19.52 19.58
CA PHE A 323 -0.56 -19.61 20.18
C PHE A 323 -0.39 -18.60 21.32
N ASP A 324 0.27 -19.00 22.38
CA ASP A 324 0.69 -18.10 23.46
C ASP A 324 2.06 -17.50 23.14
N LEU A 325 2.06 -16.30 22.53
CA LEU A 325 3.30 -15.61 22.15
C LEU A 325 4.10 -15.12 23.37
N SER A 326 3.50 -15.07 24.58
CA SER A 326 4.24 -14.71 25.80
C SER A 326 5.35 -15.73 26.13
N GLN A 327 5.23 -16.97 25.62
CA GLN A 327 6.22 -18.03 25.78
C GLN A 327 7.31 -18.01 24.69
N ILE A 328 7.16 -17.17 23.67
CA ILE A 328 8.09 -17.06 22.53
C ILE A 328 8.77 -15.70 22.62
N ARG A 329 10.09 -15.68 22.64
CA ARG A 329 10.84 -14.41 22.69
C ARG A 329 10.68 -13.65 21.37
N GLU A 330 10.30 -12.37 21.45
CA GLU A 330 10.23 -11.48 20.28
C GLU A 330 11.57 -11.48 19.52
N GLY A 331 11.50 -11.49 18.17
CA GLY A 331 12.68 -11.52 17.30
C GLY A 331 13.49 -12.81 17.31
N SER A 332 13.03 -13.86 18.01
CA SER A 332 13.68 -15.19 17.98
C SER A 332 13.37 -15.94 16.69
N ALA A 333 14.15 -17.00 16.43
CA ALA A 333 13.86 -17.91 15.31
C ALA A 333 12.46 -18.52 15.41
N ASP A 334 12.01 -18.88 16.60
CA ASP A 334 10.67 -19.45 16.84
C ASP A 334 9.56 -18.41 16.52
N TYR A 335 9.77 -17.14 16.87
CA TYR A 335 8.83 -16.07 16.52
C TYR A 335 8.69 -15.93 15.01
N TYR A 336 9.80 -15.79 14.29
CA TYR A 336 9.75 -15.68 12.82
C TYR A 336 9.24 -16.95 12.16
N HIS A 337 9.61 -18.13 12.69
CA HIS A 337 9.07 -19.40 12.21
C HIS A 337 7.54 -19.43 12.29
N LEU A 338 6.96 -19.07 13.44
CA LEU A 338 5.52 -19.06 13.64
C LEU A 338 4.82 -18.07 12.70
N ILE A 339 5.35 -16.85 12.56
CA ILE A 339 4.77 -15.84 11.64
C ILE A 339 4.81 -16.35 10.20
N ILE A 340 5.92 -16.95 9.77
CA ILE A 340 6.09 -17.48 8.41
C ILE A 340 5.15 -18.66 8.16
N GLU A 341 5.05 -19.61 9.09
CA GLU A 341 4.16 -20.77 8.93
C GLU A 341 2.67 -20.35 8.91
N ALA A 342 2.26 -19.41 9.76
CA ALA A 342 0.91 -18.83 9.73
C ALA A 342 0.63 -18.12 8.40
N THR A 343 1.62 -17.41 7.86
CA THR A 343 1.52 -16.77 6.54
C THR A 343 1.35 -17.80 5.44
N LYS A 344 2.10 -18.90 5.48
CA LYS A 344 1.98 -19.99 4.51
C LYS A 344 0.57 -20.58 4.46
N GLU A 345 -0.01 -20.86 5.61
CA GLU A 345 -1.37 -21.41 5.69
C GLU A 345 -2.42 -20.42 5.13
N ALA A 346 -2.31 -19.12 5.48
CA ALA A 346 -3.21 -18.09 4.95
C ALA A 346 -3.04 -17.88 3.43
N PHE A 347 -1.82 -18.01 2.91
CA PHE A 347 -1.55 -17.81 1.49
C PHE A 347 -2.05 -18.99 0.62
N LEU A 348 -2.16 -20.20 1.17
CA LEU A 348 -2.83 -21.30 0.47
C LEU A 348 -4.29 -20.96 0.15
N ASP A 349 -5.00 -20.36 1.09
CA ASP A 349 -6.37 -19.90 0.87
C ASP A 349 -6.41 -18.66 -0.04
N ARG A 350 -5.52 -17.70 0.17
CA ARG A 350 -5.39 -16.54 -0.69
C ARG A 350 -5.23 -16.93 -2.16
N ASP A 351 -4.27 -17.79 -2.45
CA ASP A 351 -3.94 -18.17 -3.84
C ASP A 351 -5.01 -19.07 -4.47
N THR A 352 -5.79 -19.75 -3.64
CA THR A 352 -6.90 -20.59 -4.11
C THR A 352 -8.15 -19.77 -4.45
N TYR A 353 -8.47 -18.72 -3.68
CA TYR A 353 -9.78 -18.08 -3.74
C TYR A 353 -9.73 -16.61 -4.17
N LEU A 354 -8.59 -15.89 -3.99
CA LEU A 354 -8.59 -14.44 -4.09
C LEU A 354 -8.66 -13.96 -5.53
N SER A 355 -9.74 -13.24 -5.85
CA SER A 355 -10.01 -12.60 -7.13
C SER A 355 -11.08 -11.52 -6.94
N ASP A 356 -11.66 -11.04 -8.04
CA ASP A 356 -12.83 -10.14 -8.02
C ASP A 356 -14.09 -10.92 -7.60
N PRO A 357 -14.75 -10.54 -6.49
CA PRO A 357 -15.96 -11.21 -6.03
C PRO A 357 -17.16 -11.09 -6.97
N ALA A 358 -17.13 -10.19 -7.95
CA ALA A 358 -18.13 -10.13 -9.01
C ALA A 358 -18.00 -11.27 -10.05
N PHE A 359 -16.85 -11.96 -10.06
CA PHE A 359 -16.53 -13.03 -11.02
C PHE A 359 -16.30 -14.40 -10.36
N VAL A 360 -16.02 -14.43 -9.05
CA VAL A 360 -15.66 -15.64 -8.32
C VAL A 360 -16.33 -15.63 -6.95
N ASP A 361 -16.93 -16.75 -6.56
CA ASP A 361 -17.43 -16.92 -5.19
C ASP A 361 -16.27 -17.21 -4.22
N ILE A 362 -16.15 -16.37 -3.17
CA ILE A 362 -15.09 -16.45 -2.18
C ILE A 362 -15.70 -16.71 -0.81
N PRO A 363 -15.46 -17.88 -0.20
CA PRO A 363 -16.17 -18.30 1.03
C PRO A 363 -15.60 -17.62 2.29
N LEU A 364 -15.68 -16.29 2.36
CA LEU A 364 -15.07 -15.47 3.41
C LEU A 364 -15.51 -15.84 4.82
N GLU A 365 -16.81 -16.12 5.03
CA GLU A 365 -17.33 -16.52 6.33
C GLU A 365 -16.63 -17.79 6.86
N ARG A 366 -16.41 -18.77 5.98
CA ARG A 366 -15.68 -19.99 6.32
C ARG A 366 -14.20 -19.71 6.60
N LEU A 367 -13.53 -18.96 5.71
CA LEU A 367 -12.09 -18.69 5.78
C LEU A 367 -11.72 -17.87 7.03
N LEU A 368 -12.55 -16.91 7.42
CA LEU A 368 -12.33 -16.07 8.60
C LEU A 368 -12.93 -16.64 9.89
N SER A 369 -13.49 -17.86 9.86
CA SER A 369 -14.04 -18.48 11.06
C SER A 369 -12.95 -18.93 12.04
N ASP A 370 -13.25 -18.87 13.34
CA ASP A 370 -12.36 -19.38 14.41
C ASP A 370 -12.03 -20.89 14.19
N GLY A 371 -13.00 -21.67 13.75
CA GLY A 371 -12.80 -23.09 13.44
C GLY A 371 -11.81 -23.32 12.30
N HIS A 372 -11.76 -22.46 11.30
CA HIS A 372 -10.78 -22.53 10.22
C HIS A 372 -9.38 -22.18 10.73
N GLY A 373 -9.24 -21.07 11.45
CA GLY A 373 -7.96 -20.67 12.06
C GLY A 373 -7.38 -21.76 12.98
N LYS A 374 -8.21 -22.43 13.78
CA LYS A 374 -7.78 -23.57 14.61
C LYS A 374 -7.26 -24.76 13.78
N ARG A 375 -7.91 -25.09 12.66
CA ARG A 375 -7.44 -26.17 11.77
C ARG A 375 -6.11 -25.83 11.10
N GLN A 376 -5.93 -24.58 10.66
CA GLN A 376 -4.67 -24.10 10.09
C GLN A 376 -3.55 -24.09 11.15
N ALA A 377 -3.82 -23.58 12.34
CA ALA A 377 -2.86 -23.58 13.47
C ALA A 377 -2.39 -24.99 13.83
N ALA A 378 -3.28 -25.99 13.80
CA ALA A 378 -2.96 -27.39 14.10
C ALA A 378 -2.02 -28.05 13.06
N ARG A 379 -1.81 -27.44 11.89
CA ARG A 379 -0.86 -27.94 10.87
C ARG A 379 0.55 -27.40 11.09
N ILE A 380 0.69 -26.28 11.83
CA ILE A 380 1.99 -25.66 12.09
C ILE A 380 2.81 -26.56 13.02
N ARG A 381 4.03 -26.83 12.61
CA ARG A 381 4.99 -27.64 13.34
C ARG A 381 6.17 -26.76 13.72
N MET A 382 6.37 -26.52 15.03
CA MET A 382 7.48 -25.67 15.52
C MET A 382 8.87 -26.29 15.33
N ASP A 383 8.95 -27.60 15.06
CA ASP A 383 10.17 -28.35 14.85
C ASP A 383 10.63 -28.43 13.38
N ARG A 384 9.82 -27.99 12.44
CA ARG A 384 10.13 -28.03 10.99
C ARG A 384 9.29 -27.09 10.17
N ALA A 385 9.85 -26.55 9.09
CA ALA A 385 9.17 -25.69 8.13
C ALA A 385 8.32 -26.53 7.12
N ALA A 386 7.14 -25.99 6.75
CA ALA A 386 6.38 -26.49 5.62
C ALA A 386 7.07 -26.14 4.29
N THR A 387 7.00 -27.03 3.29
CA THR A 387 7.72 -26.92 2.00
C THR A 387 6.81 -26.70 0.80
N ASN A 388 5.53 -26.43 1.02
CA ASN A 388 4.45 -26.50 0.03
C ASN A 388 4.03 -25.16 -0.56
N LEU A 389 4.89 -24.11 -0.53
CA LEU A 389 4.56 -22.81 -1.09
C LEU A 389 5.40 -22.45 -2.31
N ALA A 390 4.76 -21.73 -3.25
CA ALA A 390 5.45 -21.01 -4.29
C ALA A 390 6.25 -19.82 -3.71
N PRO A 391 7.40 -19.48 -4.29
CA PRO A 391 8.14 -18.27 -3.91
C PRO A 391 7.29 -17.02 -4.15
N LEU A 392 7.30 -16.06 -3.20
CA LEU A 392 6.69 -14.75 -3.36
C LEU A 392 7.45 -13.95 -4.42
N ASP A 393 6.74 -13.13 -5.20
CA ASP A 393 7.38 -12.10 -6.01
C ASP A 393 7.77 -10.93 -5.07
N PRO A 394 9.08 -10.65 -4.88
CA PRO A 394 9.53 -9.57 -4.01
C PRO A 394 9.31 -8.17 -4.61
N LYS A 395 8.89 -8.11 -5.89
CA LYS A 395 8.69 -6.85 -6.61
C LYS A 395 7.28 -6.32 -6.35
N GLY A 396 7.17 -5.31 -5.55
CA GLY A 396 5.89 -4.62 -5.33
C GLY A 396 6.08 -3.49 -4.36
N ASP A 397 5.92 -2.28 -4.86
CA ASP A 397 6.08 -1.06 -4.11
C ASP A 397 4.75 -0.33 -3.91
N THR A 398 4.69 0.46 -2.84
CA THR A 398 3.40 0.98 -2.36
C THR A 398 3.68 2.14 -1.40
N ILE A 399 2.68 2.97 -1.15
CA ILE A 399 2.66 3.82 0.05
C ILE A 399 1.49 3.43 0.95
N TRP A 400 1.73 3.52 2.25
CA TRP A 400 0.70 3.55 3.27
C TRP A 400 0.76 4.89 4.00
N LEU A 401 -0.40 5.41 4.38
CA LEU A 401 -0.52 6.57 5.25
C LEU A 401 -1.62 6.34 6.30
N GLY A 402 -1.43 6.94 7.47
CA GLY A 402 -2.40 6.93 8.55
C GLY A 402 -2.71 8.34 9.03
N VAL A 403 -3.98 8.62 9.30
CA VAL A 403 -4.44 9.90 9.85
C VAL A 403 -5.42 9.67 10.98
N VAL A 404 -5.27 10.45 12.05
CA VAL A 404 -6.27 10.58 13.13
C VAL A 404 -6.52 12.07 13.35
N ASP A 405 -7.78 12.50 13.42
CA ASP A 405 -8.13 13.89 13.74
C ASP A 405 -8.48 14.10 15.21
N GLY A 406 -8.70 15.37 15.60
CA GLY A 406 -9.05 15.74 16.96
C GLY A 406 -10.43 15.28 17.43
N GLN A 407 -11.31 14.85 16.53
CA GLN A 407 -12.61 14.26 16.82
C GLN A 407 -12.54 12.74 17.01
N GLY A 408 -11.38 12.13 16.73
CA GLY A 408 -11.15 10.69 16.84
C GLY A 408 -11.54 9.89 15.59
N ASN A 409 -11.84 10.56 14.46
CA ASN A 409 -11.93 9.86 13.19
C ASN A 409 -10.54 9.37 12.79
N ALA A 410 -10.49 8.20 12.19
CA ALA A 410 -9.23 7.59 11.77
C ALA A 410 -9.30 7.06 10.33
N VAL A 411 -8.22 7.22 9.60
CA VAL A 411 -8.05 6.72 8.23
C VAL A 411 -6.79 5.91 8.12
N SER A 412 -6.90 4.69 7.59
CA SER A 412 -5.81 3.91 7.05
C SER A 412 -5.98 3.87 5.53
N LEU A 413 -5.05 4.46 4.81
CA LEU A 413 -5.07 4.54 3.35
C LEU A 413 -3.83 3.89 2.77
N ILE A 414 -4.01 3.14 1.71
CA ILE A 414 -2.92 2.54 0.95
C ILE A 414 -3.10 2.86 -0.53
N GLN A 415 -2.02 3.30 -1.21
CA GLN A 415 -2.04 3.75 -2.60
C GLN A 415 -0.81 3.25 -3.34
N SER A 416 -0.95 2.87 -4.61
CA SER A 416 0.15 2.26 -5.37
C SER A 416 -0.09 2.30 -6.87
N ILE A 417 1.01 2.21 -7.61
CA ILE A 417 1.06 1.89 -9.04
C ILE A 417 1.60 0.48 -9.30
N TYR A 418 1.80 -0.31 -8.25
CA TYR A 418 2.31 -1.67 -8.13
C TYR A 418 3.83 -1.76 -8.12
N HIS A 419 4.53 -1.90 -9.25
CA HIS A 419 5.99 -1.84 -9.29
C HIS A 419 6.47 -0.37 -9.21
N ASP A 420 7.73 -0.16 -8.82
CA ASP A 420 8.37 1.13 -8.95
C ASP A 420 8.15 1.71 -10.35
N PHE A 421 7.75 2.96 -10.44
CA PHE A 421 7.37 3.62 -11.70
C PHE A 421 6.31 2.89 -12.55
N GLY A 422 5.55 1.95 -12.01
CA GLY A 422 4.39 1.31 -12.62
C GLY A 422 4.66 0.73 -14.02
N SER A 423 3.84 1.11 -14.99
CA SER A 423 4.03 0.70 -16.39
C SER A 423 5.17 1.42 -17.10
N GLY A 424 5.69 2.52 -16.54
CA GLY A 424 6.60 3.44 -17.24
C GLY A 424 5.91 4.36 -18.25
N ILE A 425 4.60 4.27 -18.40
CA ILE A 425 3.83 5.06 -19.37
C ILE A 425 3.29 6.32 -18.73
N VAL A 426 3.72 7.47 -19.25
CA VAL A 426 3.19 8.79 -18.94
C VAL A 426 2.57 9.33 -20.23
N PRO A 427 1.22 9.29 -20.39
CA PRO A 427 0.55 9.81 -21.56
C PRO A 427 0.81 11.30 -21.78
N ARG A 428 1.05 11.68 -23.02
CA ARG A 428 1.46 13.05 -23.41
C ARG A 428 0.53 14.12 -22.85
N GLY A 429 1.10 15.17 -22.29
CA GLY A 429 0.40 16.34 -21.78
C GLY A 429 -0.36 16.14 -20.48
N THR A 430 -0.24 14.95 -19.85
CA THR A 430 -0.96 14.64 -18.60
C THR A 430 -0.07 14.64 -17.36
N GLY A 431 1.19 14.28 -17.51
CA GLY A 431 2.11 14.04 -16.38
C GLY A 431 1.68 12.88 -15.47
N VAL A 432 0.70 12.07 -15.88
CA VAL A 432 0.13 10.95 -15.09
C VAL A 432 0.86 9.66 -15.44
N LEU A 433 1.69 9.17 -14.53
CA LEU A 433 2.32 7.86 -14.67
C LEU A 433 1.31 6.75 -14.35
N LEU A 434 1.09 5.83 -15.29
CA LEU A 434 0.10 4.76 -15.19
C LEU A 434 0.64 3.52 -14.48
N GLN A 435 -0.21 2.89 -13.69
CA GLN A 435 0.07 1.63 -12.99
C GLN A 435 0.30 0.45 -13.93
N ASN A 436 0.95 -0.58 -13.43
CA ASN A 436 1.07 -1.88 -14.08
C ASN A 436 0.32 -2.99 -13.31
N ARG A 437 -0.71 -2.63 -12.54
CA ARG A 437 -1.47 -3.55 -11.69
C ARG A 437 -2.02 -4.76 -12.44
N GLY A 438 -2.43 -4.58 -13.68
CA GLY A 438 -2.97 -5.65 -14.51
C GLY A 438 -1.98 -6.77 -14.83
N SER A 439 -0.68 -6.61 -14.57
CA SER A 439 0.31 -7.69 -14.70
C SER A 439 0.09 -8.84 -13.70
N PHE A 440 -0.74 -8.64 -12.68
CA PHE A 440 -1.18 -9.72 -11.78
C PHE A 440 -2.17 -10.69 -12.43
N PHE A 441 -2.89 -10.28 -13.47
CA PHE A 441 -3.79 -11.20 -14.15
C PHE A 441 -3.03 -12.40 -14.73
N SER A 442 -3.59 -13.59 -14.53
CA SER A 442 -3.13 -14.80 -15.20
C SER A 442 -3.70 -14.87 -16.62
N LEU A 443 -2.90 -15.30 -17.58
CA LEU A 443 -3.37 -15.67 -18.90
C LEU A 443 -3.79 -17.15 -19.01
N ASP A 444 -3.71 -17.91 -17.90
CA ASP A 444 -4.28 -19.25 -17.83
C ASP A 444 -5.81 -19.14 -17.56
N PRO A 445 -6.66 -19.66 -18.47
CA PRO A 445 -8.11 -19.58 -18.32
C PRO A 445 -8.65 -20.38 -17.12
N ALA A 446 -7.85 -21.33 -16.57
CA ALA A 446 -8.23 -22.09 -15.38
C ALA A 446 -7.89 -21.39 -14.07
N HIS A 447 -7.07 -20.35 -14.11
CA HIS A 447 -6.61 -19.64 -12.91
C HIS A 447 -7.73 -18.79 -12.30
N VAL A 448 -7.85 -18.75 -10.96
CA VAL A 448 -8.84 -17.94 -10.25
C VAL A 448 -8.76 -16.45 -10.63
N ASN A 449 -7.54 -15.90 -10.74
CA ASN A 449 -7.28 -14.53 -11.15
C ASN A 449 -7.00 -14.40 -12.66
N ARG A 450 -7.69 -15.20 -13.51
CA ARG A 450 -7.58 -15.07 -14.97
C ARG A 450 -8.03 -13.71 -15.47
N LEU A 451 -7.41 -13.22 -16.53
CA LEU A 451 -7.78 -11.96 -17.17
C LEU A 451 -9.16 -12.09 -17.85
N GLU A 452 -10.05 -11.20 -17.47
CA GLU A 452 -11.35 -11.00 -18.12
C GLU A 452 -11.64 -9.49 -18.25
N PRO A 453 -12.23 -9.03 -19.37
CA PRO A 453 -12.65 -7.64 -19.52
C PRO A 453 -13.60 -7.20 -18.39
N GLY A 454 -13.38 -6.00 -17.85
CA GLY A 454 -14.19 -5.45 -16.77
C GLY A 454 -13.94 -6.03 -15.37
N LYS A 455 -13.06 -7.01 -15.24
CA LYS A 455 -12.69 -7.65 -13.96
C LYS A 455 -11.63 -6.82 -13.23
N ARG A 456 -11.71 -6.77 -11.90
CA ARG A 456 -10.61 -6.34 -11.04
C ARG A 456 -9.62 -7.49 -10.85
N THR A 457 -8.33 -7.18 -10.85
CA THR A 457 -7.33 -8.19 -10.51
C THR A 457 -7.20 -8.35 -9.00
N PHE A 458 -6.63 -9.46 -8.55
CA PHE A 458 -6.05 -9.59 -7.21
C PHE A 458 -5.23 -8.35 -6.87
N HIS A 459 -5.37 -7.86 -5.65
CA HIS A 459 -4.70 -6.62 -5.23
C HIS A 459 -3.94 -6.79 -3.90
N THR A 460 -2.67 -6.41 -3.91
CA THR A 460 -1.82 -6.53 -2.72
C THR A 460 -2.11 -5.47 -1.67
N LEU A 461 -2.74 -4.35 -2.04
CA LEU A 461 -3.04 -3.25 -1.12
C LEU A 461 -4.10 -3.67 -0.08
N ASN A 462 -3.78 -3.52 1.19
CA ASN A 462 -4.71 -3.84 2.27
C ASN A 462 -4.46 -2.92 3.47
N PRO A 463 -5.27 -1.85 3.64
CA PRO A 463 -5.18 -0.98 4.79
C PRO A 463 -5.69 -1.70 6.04
N ALA A 464 -5.04 -1.51 7.19
CA ALA A 464 -5.39 -2.20 8.42
C ALA A 464 -5.65 -1.24 9.59
N MET A 465 -6.48 -1.68 10.54
CA MET A 465 -6.75 -0.98 11.78
C MET A 465 -7.10 -1.97 12.89
N LEU A 466 -6.63 -1.71 14.11
CA LEU A 466 -7.12 -2.38 15.31
C LEU A 466 -8.05 -1.44 16.06
N THR A 467 -9.15 -1.98 16.56
CA THR A 467 -10.01 -1.27 17.52
C THR A 467 -10.01 -1.98 18.87
N ARG A 468 -10.04 -1.19 19.95
CA ARG A 468 -10.15 -1.67 21.32
C ARG A 468 -11.34 -0.96 21.96
N ASN A 469 -12.26 -1.69 22.57
CA ASN A 469 -13.50 -1.13 23.13
C ASN A 469 -14.28 -0.27 22.13
N GLY A 470 -14.32 -0.68 20.85
CA GLY A 470 -15.03 0.01 19.78
C GLY A 470 -14.39 1.29 19.25
N LYS A 471 -13.18 1.64 19.70
CA LYS A 471 -12.43 2.84 19.26
C LYS A 471 -11.13 2.45 18.56
N PRO A 472 -10.60 3.26 17.63
CA PRO A 472 -9.29 3.04 17.04
C PRO A 472 -8.22 2.93 18.12
N PHE A 473 -7.43 1.87 18.05
CA PHE A 473 -6.30 1.62 18.92
C PHE A 473 -4.98 1.72 18.17
N LEU A 474 -4.91 1.15 16.98
CA LEU A 474 -3.75 1.22 16.11
C LEU A 474 -4.22 1.36 14.65
N VAL A 475 -3.78 2.41 13.99
CA VAL A 475 -3.89 2.58 12.53
C VAL A 475 -2.55 2.20 11.94
N TYR A 476 -2.52 1.17 11.10
CA TYR A 476 -1.26 0.61 10.62
C TYR A 476 -1.35 0.05 9.21
N GLY A 477 -0.21 -0.13 8.60
CA GLY A 477 -0.06 -0.69 7.27
C GLY A 477 1.40 -0.66 6.85
N THR A 478 1.67 -1.15 5.66
CA THR A 478 3.03 -1.25 5.14
C THR A 478 3.03 -1.24 3.61
N MET A 479 4.18 -0.99 3.03
CA MET A 479 4.49 -1.30 1.62
C MET A 479 4.98 -2.75 1.48
N GLY A 480 5.39 -3.16 0.28
CA GLY A 480 6.06 -4.44 0.04
C GLY A 480 5.18 -5.51 -0.64
N GLY A 481 4.21 -5.10 -1.46
CA GLY A 481 3.44 -6.00 -2.32
C GLY A 481 2.81 -7.16 -1.56
N GLU A 482 3.17 -8.39 -1.93
CA GLU A 482 2.69 -9.62 -1.29
C GLU A 482 3.18 -9.81 0.15
N GLY A 483 4.21 -9.05 0.57
CA GLY A 483 4.76 -9.05 1.93
C GLY A 483 3.91 -8.30 2.96
N GLN A 484 2.85 -7.62 2.57
CA GLN A 484 2.06 -6.79 3.49
C GLN A 484 1.35 -7.59 4.60
N PRO A 485 0.70 -8.75 4.36
CA PRO A 485 -0.02 -9.48 5.40
C PRO A 485 0.86 -9.90 6.57
N GLN A 486 2.02 -10.50 6.31
CA GLN A 486 2.94 -10.94 7.37
C GLN A 486 3.61 -9.77 8.11
N THR A 487 3.88 -8.66 7.41
CA THR A 487 4.40 -7.45 8.06
C THR A 487 3.34 -6.83 8.97
N GLN A 488 2.08 -6.78 8.55
CA GLN A 488 0.98 -6.34 9.40
C GLN A 488 0.81 -7.23 10.63
N ALA A 489 0.91 -8.55 10.47
CA ALA A 489 0.87 -9.48 11.60
C ALA A 489 2.05 -9.25 12.56
N ALA A 490 3.25 -9.01 12.05
CA ALA A 490 4.42 -8.67 12.87
C ALA A 490 4.24 -7.35 13.65
N ILE A 491 3.62 -6.33 13.05
CA ILE A 491 3.30 -5.07 13.76
C ILE A 491 2.26 -5.34 14.85
N ALA A 492 1.16 -6.02 14.52
CA ALA A 492 0.08 -6.28 15.46
C ALA A 492 0.56 -7.10 16.67
N THR A 493 1.33 -8.16 16.45
CA THR A 493 1.89 -9.00 17.52
C THR A 493 2.87 -8.23 18.41
N ARG A 494 3.77 -7.42 17.83
CA ARG A 494 4.70 -6.60 18.59
C ARG A 494 4.00 -5.62 19.51
N VAL A 495 2.95 -4.97 19.01
CA VAL A 495 2.19 -4.00 19.81
C VAL A 495 1.32 -4.69 20.87
N LEU A 496 0.61 -5.77 20.51
CA LEU A 496 -0.38 -6.40 21.39
C LEU A 496 0.20 -7.48 22.30
N ASP A 497 1.08 -8.32 21.79
CA ASP A 497 1.63 -9.44 22.55
C ASP A 497 2.91 -9.07 23.31
N TYR A 498 3.72 -8.15 22.78
CA TYR A 498 4.99 -7.75 23.40
C TYR A 498 4.97 -6.34 23.99
N GLY A 499 3.89 -5.58 23.82
CA GLY A 499 3.73 -4.25 24.40
C GLY A 499 4.67 -3.18 23.83
N MET A 500 5.18 -3.39 22.61
CA MET A 500 6.08 -2.44 21.95
C MET A 500 5.31 -1.19 21.52
N THR A 501 5.98 -0.06 21.53
CA THR A 501 5.44 1.18 20.96
C THR A 501 5.51 1.16 19.43
N PRO A 502 4.72 1.99 18.73
CA PRO A 502 4.81 2.08 17.26
C PRO A 502 6.19 2.50 16.74
N GLN A 503 7.03 3.14 17.57
CA GLN A 503 8.38 3.57 17.20
C GLN A 503 9.42 2.44 17.35
N GLU A 504 9.22 1.51 18.27
CA GLU A 504 10.03 0.29 18.44
C GLU A 504 9.73 -0.74 17.37
#